data_e7fe1e19c5ccb6f4aefc877246faffaa
#
_entry.id   e7fe1e19c5ccb6f4aefc877246faffaa
#
_cell.length_a   1.000
_cell.length_b   1.000
_cell.length_c   1.000
_cell.angle_alpha   90.00
_cell.angle_beta   90.00
_cell.angle_gamma   90.00
#
_symmetry.space_group_name_H-M   'P 1'
#
loop_
_entity.id
_entity.type
_entity.pdbx_description
1 polymer ?
#
loop_
_entity_poly.entity_id
_entity_poly.type
_entity_poly.pdbx_seq_one_letter_code
_entity_poly.pdbx_strand_id
1 'polypeptide(L)'
;MPRLETVVDMMLEVQGVWQAESPDFRPEHEVNVRRHIGDYTLFMTGIFPERVERTSATGFYISQGKHAYRFVSEHARAQGKGTPAPWRRLAEYFESYARALDYARRVHFFAAPAHPFFRLQFD
;
A
#
# COMPACT_ATOMS: atom_id res chain seq x y z
N MET A 1 12.52 -10.05 2.22
CA MET A 1 12.38 -8.92 1.30
C MET A 1 10.97 -8.86 0.73
N PRO A 2 10.30 -7.70 0.79
CA PRO A 2 8.96 -7.60 0.22
C PRO A 2 8.99 -7.80 -1.29
N ARG A 3 8.09 -8.61 -1.79
CA ARG A 3 8.02 -8.96 -3.20
C ARG A 3 6.58 -8.87 -3.70
N LEU A 4 6.42 -9.04 -4.99
CA LEU A 4 5.10 -9.10 -5.61
C LEU A 4 4.23 -10.18 -4.95
N GLU A 5 4.82 -11.30 -4.57
CA GLU A 5 4.11 -12.37 -3.88
C GLU A 5 3.42 -11.92 -2.60
N THR A 6 4.03 -10.99 -1.87
CA THR A 6 3.43 -10.46 -0.64
C THR A 6 2.12 -9.75 -0.91
N VAL A 7 2.06 -8.95 -1.98
CA VAL A 7 0.83 -8.28 -2.39
C VAL A 7 -0.20 -9.29 -2.85
N VAL A 8 0.24 -10.29 -3.63
CA VAL A 8 -0.64 -11.36 -4.10
C VAL A 8 -1.22 -12.13 -2.92
N ASP A 9 -0.38 -12.45 -1.92
CA ASP A 9 -0.82 -13.15 -0.72
C ASP A 9 -1.90 -12.34 0.04
N MET A 10 -1.71 -11.04 0.15
CA MET A 10 -2.69 -10.17 0.77
C MET A 10 -4.00 -10.16 -0.02
N MET A 11 -3.91 -10.14 -1.34
CA MET A 11 -5.09 -10.18 -2.20
C MET A 11 -5.83 -11.50 -2.09
N LEU A 12 -5.10 -12.60 -1.99
CA LEU A 12 -5.70 -13.92 -1.80
C LEU A 12 -6.41 -14.01 -0.46
N GLU A 13 -5.84 -13.39 0.56
CA GLU A 13 -6.48 -13.32 1.88
C GLU A 13 -7.80 -12.56 1.80
N VAL A 14 -7.83 -11.43 1.10
CA VAL A 14 -9.06 -10.67 0.89
C VAL A 14 -10.09 -11.49 0.14
N GLN A 15 -9.67 -12.18 -0.93
CA GLN A 15 -10.55 -13.06 -1.68
C GLN A 15 -11.09 -14.19 -0.83
N GLY A 16 -10.24 -14.78 -0.01
CA GLY A 16 -10.67 -15.84 0.90
C GLY A 16 -11.76 -15.37 1.85
N VAL A 17 -11.61 -14.16 2.39
CA VAL A 17 -12.62 -13.56 3.25
C VAL A 17 -13.94 -13.36 2.50
N TRP A 18 -13.86 -12.90 1.24
CA TRP A 18 -15.04 -12.69 0.42
C TRP A 18 -15.75 -13.98 0.07
N GLN A 19 -14.99 -15.00 -0.35
CA GLN A 19 -15.55 -16.26 -0.82
C GLN A 19 -16.09 -17.15 0.28
N ALA A 20 -15.65 -16.87 1.49
CA ALA A 20 -16.00 -17.75 2.60
C ALA A 20 -17.49 -17.75 2.93
N GLU A 21 -18.28 -16.75 2.53
CA GLU A 21 -19.68 -16.61 2.98
C GLU A 21 -19.84 -17.17 4.38
N SER A 22 -18.74 -17.18 5.11
CA SER A 22 -18.63 -17.91 6.34
C SER A 22 -18.95 -16.99 7.50
N PRO A 23 -19.31 -17.56 8.65
CA PRO A 23 -19.50 -16.77 9.85
C PRO A 23 -18.25 -15.99 10.26
N ASP A 24 -17.11 -16.27 9.61
CA ASP A 24 -15.86 -15.58 9.88
C ASP A 24 -15.66 -14.33 9.02
N PHE A 25 -16.58 -14.02 8.13
CA PHE A 25 -16.48 -12.80 7.33
C PHE A 25 -16.59 -11.60 8.25
N ARG A 26 -15.54 -10.76 8.22
CA ARG A 26 -15.47 -9.54 9.03
C ARG A 26 -15.10 -8.37 8.13
N PRO A 27 -16.03 -7.45 7.88
CA PRO A 27 -15.72 -6.28 7.04
C PRO A 27 -14.52 -5.49 7.54
N GLU A 28 -14.35 -5.39 8.86
CA GLU A 28 -13.21 -4.68 9.44
C GLU A 28 -11.89 -5.36 9.10
N HIS A 29 -11.88 -6.68 9.06
CA HIS A 29 -10.66 -7.42 8.68
C HIS A 29 -10.29 -7.13 7.24
N GLU A 30 -11.27 -7.14 6.33
CA GLU A 30 -11.02 -6.81 4.93
C GLU A 30 -10.49 -5.39 4.78
N VAL A 31 -11.07 -4.43 5.48
CA VAL A 31 -10.60 -3.04 5.45
C VAL A 31 -9.15 -2.95 5.91
N ASN A 32 -8.81 -3.66 6.99
CA ASN A 32 -7.45 -3.65 7.50
C ASN A 32 -6.46 -4.24 6.50
N VAL A 33 -6.82 -5.35 5.86
CA VAL A 33 -5.95 -5.97 4.85
C VAL A 33 -5.78 -5.03 3.66
N ARG A 34 -6.85 -4.40 3.21
CA ARG A 34 -6.77 -3.47 2.09
C ARG A 34 -5.95 -2.23 2.44
N ARG A 35 -6.06 -1.74 3.67
CA ARG A 35 -5.22 -0.63 4.11
C ARG A 35 -3.74 -1.03 4.08
N HIS A 36 -3.43 -2.24 4.52
CA HIS A 36 -2.06 -2.75 4.44
C HIS A 36 -1.56 -2.85 3.00
N ILE A 37 -2.42 -3.28 2.09
CA ILE A 37 -2.06 -3.32 0.66
C ILE A 37 -1.74 -1.91 0.16
N GLY A 38 -2.59 -0.93 0.49
CA GLY A 38 -2.36 0.45 0.12
C GLY A 38 -1.05 0.98 0.68
N ASP A 39 -0.84 0.81 1.97
CA ASP A 39 0.36 1.30 2.66
C ASP A 39 1.62 0.64 2.10
N TYR A 40 1.58 -0.67 1.92
CA TYR A 40 2.73 -1.43 1.41
C TYR A 40 3.07 -1.01 -0.02
N THR A 41 2.07 -0.93 -0.90
CA THR A 41 2.31 -0.58 -2.29
C THR A 41 2.80 0.86 -2.44
N LEU A 42 2.25 1.77 -1.65
CA LEU A 42 2.70 3.16 -1.66
C LEU A 42 4.14 3.28 -1.16
N PHE A 43 4.44 2.61 -0.04
CA PHE A 43 5.78 2.62 0.52
C PHE A 43 6.79 2.06 -0.48
N MET A 44 6.50 0.91 -1.06
CA MET A 44 7.41 0.29 -2.01
C MET A 44 7.61 1.13 -3.25
N THR A 45 6.53 1.69 -3.79
CA THR A 45 6.60 2.51 -5.01
C THR A 45 7.37 3.80 -4.77
N GLY A 46 7.23 4.38 -3.57
CA GLY A 46 7.90 5.64 -3.25
C GLY A 46 9.33 5.47 -2.75
N ILE A 47 9.56 4.52 -1.86
CA ILE A 47 10.86 4.36 -1.21
C ILE A 47 11.79 3.42 -1.97
N PHE A 48 11.24 2.41 -2.65
CA PHE A 48 12.03 1.42 -3.38
C PHE A 48 11.59 1.31 -4.84
N PRO A 49 11.51 2.44 -5.58
CA PRO A 49 10.96 2.41 -6.95
C PRO A 49 11.76 1.53 -7.89
N GLU A 50 13.09 1.47 -7.74
CA GLU A 50 13.91 0.64 -8.63
C GLU A 50 13.63 -0.85 -8.44
N ARG A 51 13.33 -1.27 -7.21
CA ARG A 51 12.98 -2.67 -6.97
C ARG A 51 11.65 -3.04 -7.62
N VAL A 52 10.67 -2.18 -7.47
CA VAL A 52 9.36 -2.38 -8.06
C VAL A 52 9.48 -2.42 -9.58
N GLU A 53 10.26 -1.51 -10.14
CA GLU A 53 10.50 -1.43 -11.59
C GLU A 53 11.21 -2.67 -12.12
N ARG A 54 12.20 -3.18 -11.38
CA ARG A 54 12.95 -4.36 -11.79
C ARG A 54 12.07 -5.60 -11.94
N THR A 55 11.01 -5.70 -11.17
CA THR A 55 10.08 -6.82 -11.27
C THR A 55 8.96 -6.54 -12.26
N SER A 56 9.02 -5.42 -12.99
CA SER A 56 7.98 -4.97 -13.89
C SER A 56 6.62 -4.88 -13.22
N ALA A 57 6.62 -4.52 -11.94
CA ALA A 57 5.43 -4.53 -11.11
C ALA A 57 4.89 -3.13 -10.82
N THR A 58 5.50 -2.07 -11.37
CA THR A 58 5.12 -0.69 -11.04
C THR A 58 3.63 -0.44 -11.27
N GLY A 59 3.14 -0.78 -12.46
CA GLY A 59 1.73 -0.59 -12.78
C GLY A 59 0.81 -1.38 -11.86
N PHE A 60 1.21 -2.61 -11.53
CA PHE A 60 0.45 -3.46 -10.62
C PHE A 60 0.39 -2.84 -9.22
N TYR A 61 1.53 -2.39 -8.69
CA TYR A 61 1.58 -1.78 -7.36
C TYR A 61 0.71 -0.52 -7.29
N ILE A 62 0.81 0.34 -8.29
CA ILE A 62 0.02 1.58 -8.34
C ILE A 62 -1.47 1.26 -8.41
N SER A 63 -1.84 0.37 -9.31
CA SER A 63 -3.23 -0.03 -9.51
C SER A 63 -3.83 -0.63 -8.23
N GLN A 64 -3.11 -1.54 -7.60
CA GLN A 64 -3.59 -2.20 -6.39
C GLN A 64 -3.64 -1.25 -5.20
N GLY A 65 -2.68 -0.34 -5.10
CA GLY A 65 -2.67 0.66 -4.03
C GLY A 65 -3.85 1.60 -4.14
N LYS A 66 -4.09 2.11 -5.34
CA LYS A 66 -5.24 2.99 -5.57
C LYS A 66 -6.56 2.29 -5.26
N HIS A 67 -6.69 1.07 -5.73
CA HIS A 67 -7.91 0.30 -5.53
C HIS A 67 -8.15 0.04 -4.03
N ALA A 68 -7.08 -0.31 -3.33
CA ALA A 68 -7.15 -0.60 -1.89
C ALA A 68 -7.58 0.65 -1.10
N TYR A 69 -6.95 1.78 -1.36
CA TYR A 69 -7.31 3.01 -0.65
C TYR A 69 -8.73 3.48 -1.00
N ARG A 70 -9.14 3.28 -2.25
CA ARG A 70 -10.51 3.62 -2.65
C ARG A 70 -11.52 2.79 -1.86
N PHE A 71 -11.24 1.50 -1.70
CA PHE A 71 -12.08 0.62 -0.90
C PHE A 71 -12.19 1.12 0.54
N VAL A 72 -11.06 1.47 1.16
CA VAL A 72 -11.06 1.97 2.54
C VAL A 72 -11.88 3.27 2.64
N SER A 73 -11.73 4.16 1.66
CA SER A 73 -12.48 5.41 1.61
C SER A 73 -13.98 5.16 1.54
N GLU A 74 -14.40 4.26 0.66
CA GLU A 74 -15.82 3.94 0.48
C GLU A 74 -16.40 3.28 1.73
N HIS A 75 -15.63 2.41 2.39
CA HIS A 75 -16.06 1.79 3.63
C HIS A 75 -16.26 2.83 4.73
N ALA A 76 -15.30 3.73 4.90
CA ALA A 76 -15.41 4.79 5.91
C ALA A 76 -16.64 5.65 5.67
N ARG A 77 -16.91 5.98 4.41
CA ARG A 77 -18.09 6.76 4.02
C ARG A 77 -19.37 6.02 4.35
N ALA A 78 -19.43 4.73 4.00
CA ALA A 78 -20.64 3.92 4.19
C ALA A 78 -20.96 3.71 5.67
N GLN A 79 -19.93 3.56 6.50
CA GLN A 79 -20.10 3.32 7.93
C GLN A 79 -20.30 4.61 8.74
N GLY A 80 -20.09 5.76 8.12
CA GLY A 80 -20.15 7.02 8.84
C GLY A 80 -19.11 7.15 9.93
N LYS A 81 -18.07 6.32 9.86
CA LYS A 81 -16.98 6.31 10.84
C LYS A 81 -15.73 6.92 10.24
N GLY A 82 -15.24 7.97 10.89
CA GLY A 82 -14.04 8.63 10.43
C GLY A 82 -14.26 9.49 9.20
N THR A 83 -13.17 10.02 8.68
CA THR A 83 -13.18 10.92 7.53
C THR A 83 -12.71 10.15 6.30
N PRO A 84 -13.54 10.01 5.25
CA PRO A 84 -13.11 9.32 4.04
C PRO A 84 -12.07 10.10 3.23
N ALA A 85 -11.96 11.41 3.44
CA ALA A 85 -11.12 12.28 2.62
C ALA A 85 -9.65 11.88 2.56
N PRO A 86 -8.96 11.52 3.66
CA PRO A 86 -7.56 11.14 3.57
C PRO A 86 -7.34 9.91 2.68
N TRP A 87 -8.21 8.91 2.81
CA TRP A 87 -8.10 7.69 2.02
C TRP A 87 -8.40 7.92 0.55
N ARG A 88 -9.39 8.78 0.28
CA ARG A 88 -9.73 9.15 -1.08
C ARG A 88 -8.58 9.89 -1.75
N ARG A 89 -7.93 10.80 -1.04
CA ARG A 89 -6.78 11.52 -1.57
C ARG A 89 -5.61 10.58 -1.86
N LEU A 90 -5.36 9.62 -0.96
CA LEU A 90 -4.33 8.62 -1.18
C LEU A 90 -4.61 7.82 -2.44
N ALA A 91 -5.89 7.50 -2.70
CA ALA A 91 -6.28 6.80 -3.92
C ALA A 91 -6.10 7.67 -5.17
N GLU A 92 -6.61 8.90 -5.12
CA GLU A 92 -6.61 9.78 -6.30
C GLU A 92 -5.20 10.25 -6.67
N TYR A 93 -4.38 10.55 -5.67
CA TYR A 93 -3.06 11.14 -5.87
C TYR A 93 -1.94 10.20 -5.49
N PHE A 94 -2.17 8.92 -5.61
CA PHE A 94 -1.21 7.88 -5.22
C PHE A 94 0.17 8.13 -5.82
N GLU A 95 0.23 8.39 -7.12
CA GLU A 95 1.51 8.62 -7.81
C GLU A 95 2.20 9.88 -7.30
N SER A 96 1.44 10.92 -6.99
CA SER A 96 2.00 12.15 -6.42
C SER A 96 2.61 11.90 -5.05
N TYR A 97 1.93 11.13 -4.21
CA TYR A 97 2.48 10.77 -2.90
C TYR A 97 3.71 9.89 -3.03
N ALA A 98 3.71 8.95 -3.99
CA ALA A 98 4.87 8.12 -4.25
C ALA A 98 6.07 8.98 -4.67
N ARG A 99 5.84 9.97 -5.53
CA ARG A 99 6.91 10.90 -5.93
C ARG A 99 7.41 11.74 -4.76
N ALA A 100 6.50 12.15 -3.88
CA ALA A 100 6.89 12.89 -2.68
C ALA A 100 7.75 12.05 -1.76
N LEU A 101 7.41 10.78 -1.59
CA LEU A 101 8.22 9.85 -0.80
C LEU A 101 9.59 9.64 -1.43
N ASP A 102 9.64 9.49 -2.76
CA ASP A 102 10.91 9.33 -3.47
C ASP A 102 11.79 10.57 -3.30
N TYR A 103 11.19 11.76 -3.39
CA TYR A 103 11.91 13.00 -3.17
C TYR A 103 12.45 13.07 -1.75
N ALA A 104 11.61 12.75 -0.76
CA ALA A 104 12.02 12.78 0.64
C ALA A 104 13.17 11.81 0.89
N ARG A 105 13.11 10.62 0.29
CA ARG A 105 14.17 9.65 0.39
C ARG A 105 15.49 10.21 -0.16
N ARG A 106 15.44 10.82 -1.33
CA ARG A 106 16.65 11.36 -1.97
C ARG A 106 17.26 12.47 -1.15
N VAL A 107 16.43 13.37 -0.62
CA VAL A 107 16.91 14.55 0.11
C VAL A 107 17.39 14.18 1.50
N HIS A 108 16.63 13.35 2.22
CA HIS A 108 16.87 13.11 3.63
C HIS A 108 17.71 11.85 3.91
N PHE A 109 17.49 10.79 3.13
CA PHE A 109 18.14 9.52 3.43
C PHE A 109 19.38 9.28 2.59
N PHE A 110 19.44 9.82 1.39
CA PHE A 110 20.63 9.67 0.55
C PHE A 110 21.80 10.45 1.14
N ALA A 111 21.52 11.53 1.85
CA ALA A 111 22.54 12.31 2.54
C ALA A 111 22.99 11.67 3.85
N ALA A 112 22.30 10.63 4.31
CA ALA A 112 22.62 9.92 5.54
C ALA A 112 22.66 8.41 5.29
N PRO A 113 23.66 7.92 4.51
CA PRO A 113 23.70 6.51 4.11
C PRO A 113 23.86 5.54 5.28
N ALA A 114 24.26 6.02 6.43
CA ALA A 114 24.42 5.21 7.63
C ALA A 114 23.12 5.09 8.45
N HIS A 115 22.01 5.61 7.94
CA HIS A 115 20.75 5.55 8.67
C HIS A 115 20.34 4.09 8.89
N PRO A 116 19.96 3.70 10.15
CA PRO A 116 19.65 2.30 10.45
C PRO A 116 18.56 1.69 9.59
N PHE A 117 17.60 2.50 9.18
CA PHE A 117 16.51 2.03 8.31
C PHE A 117 17.07 1.43 7.01
N PHE A 118 18.02 2.12 6.38
CA PHE A 118 18.62 1.63 5.13
C PHE A 118 19.43 0.37 5.35
N ARG A 119 20.13 0.28 6.47
CA ARG A 119 20.90 -0.92 6.80
C ARG A 119 20.00 -2.14 6.92
N LEU A 120 18.83 -1.98 7.59
CA LEU A 120 17.89 -3.08 7.77
C LEU A 120 17.25 -3.52 6.46
N GLN A 121 17.15 -2.63 5.49
CA GLN A 121 16.47 -2.92 4.23
C GLN A 121 17.38 -3.44 3.15
N PHE A 122 18.67 -3.14 3.20
CA PHE A 122 19.60 -3.43 2.11
C PHE A 122 20.72 -4.39 2.47
N ASP A 123 20.88 -4.72 3.72
CA ASP A 123 21.89 -5.69 4.16
C ASP A 123 21.45 -7.13 3.94
#